data_c83ba795da1a2cf2db628f5e7faa3698
#
_entry.id   c83ba795da1a2cf2db628f5e7faa3698
#
_cell.length_a   1.000
_cell.length_b   1.000
_cell.length_c   1.000
_cell.angle_alpha   90.00
_cell.angle_beta   90.00
_cell.angle_gamma   90.00
#
_symmetry.space_group_name_H-M   'P 1'
#
loop_
_entity.id
_entity.type
_entity.pdbx_description
1 polymer ?
#
loop_
_entity_poly.entity_id
_entity_poly.type
_entity_poly.pdbx_seq_one_letter_code
_entity_poly.pdbx_strand_id
1 'polypeptide(L)'
;MSTRILQVNSSATVLEACTIMNREKVSGVVVFQEDKAIGMLTDRGLLRDFAPLNKRPDEVKVSEVLTPLLKIDAEASTKEAAKTIVGNAFTRIGVFDGDKFLGWVTITDLAREASKKNLVDALLRHNEPELVVVCPNCRKGALRKIMNNEGQILRWECSQCDFVT
;
A
#
# COMPACT_ATOMS: atom_id res chain seq x y z
N MET A 1 14.42 4.01 4.49
CA MET A 1 13.53 5.15 4.86
C MET A 1 13.85 6.31 3.94
N SER A 2 12.87 6.85 3.27
CA SER A 2 13.06 8.06 2.46
C SER A 2 12.92 9.29 3.36
N THR A 3 13.98 10.10 3.43
CA THR A 3 14.04 11.32 4.27
C THR A 3 13.61 12.58 3.50
N ARG A 4 13.41 12.50 2.16
CA ARG A 4 12.89 13.61 1.38
C ARG A 4 11.38 13.67 1.53
N ILE A 5 10.93 14.44 2.50
CA ILE A 5 9.52 14.66 2.80
C ILE A 5 9.08 15.90 2.02
N LEU A 6 8.21 15.70 1.04
CA LEU A 6 7.47 16.79 0.41
C LEU A 6 6.15 16.94 1.14
N GLN A 7 5.88 18.16 1.58
CA GLN A 7 4.71 18.48 2.39
C GLN A 7 3.90 19.59 1.75
N VAL A 8 2.60 19.55 1.98
CA VAL A 8 1.64 20.60 1.61
C VAL A 8 0.76 20.93 2.81
N ASN A 9 0.28 22.16 2.87
CA ASN A 9 -0.69 22.55 3.90
C ASN A 9 -2.07 21.95 3.58
N SER A 10 -2.86 21.62 4.60
CA SER A 10 -4.22 21.10 4.46
C SER A 10 -5.18 22.03 3.71
N SER A 11 -4.89 23.33 3.70
CA SER A 11 -5.64 24.35 2.96
C SER A 11 -5.22 24.49 1.49
N ALA A 12 -4.12 23.87 1.08
CA ALA A 12 -3.67 23.87 -0.31
C ALA A 12 -4.72 23.18 -1.21
N THR A 13 -4.75 23.57 -2.47
CA THR A 13 -5.62 22.95 -3.47
C THR A 13 -5.02 21.64 -3.99
N VAL A 14 -5.87 20.79 -4.53
CA VAL A 14 -5.43 19.56 -5.22
C VAL A 14 -4.52 19.92 -6.38
N LEU A 15 -4.77 21.04 -7.10
CA LEU A 15 -3.92 21.51 -8.19
C LEU A 15 -2.50 21.83 -7.72
N GLU A 16 -2.35 22.56 -6.61
CA GLU A 16 -1.04 22.90 -6.04
C GLU A 16 -0.28 21.64 -5.63
N ALA A 17 -0.94 20.72 -4.96
CA ALA A 17 -0.33 19.46 -4.56
C ALA A 17 0.10 18.60 -5.77
N CYS A 18 -0.74 18.48 -6.80
CA CYS A 18 -0.40 17.79 -8.04
C CYS A 18 0.77 18.44 -8.77
N THR A 19 0.82 19.77 -8.77
CA THR A 19 1.93 20.53 -9.38
C THR A 19 3.26 20.21 -8.68
N ILE A 20 3.27 20.17 -7.35
CA ILE A 20 4.44 19.79 -6.55
C ILE A 20 4.83 18.33 -6.86
N MET A 21 3.86 17.41 -6.83
CA MET A 21 4.12 15.99 -7.12
C MET A 21 4.74 15.78 -8.50
N ASN A 22 4.22 16.47 -9.52
CA ASN A 22 4.73 16.38 -10.88
C ASN A 22 6.13 16.98 -11.01
N ARG A 23 6.37 18.17 -10.46
CA ARG A 23 7.67 18.86 -10.49
C ARG A 23 8.76 18.02 -9.81
N GLU A 24 8.46 17.48 -8.65
CA GLU A 24 9.39 16.70 -7.85
C GLU A 24 9.44 15.21 -8.22
N LYS A 25 8.61 14.78 -9.18
CA LYS A 25 8.49 13.39 -9.67
C LYS A 25 8.24 12.39 -8.54
N VAL A 26 7.33 12.73 -7.64
CA VAL A 26 6.91 11.87 -6.52
C VAL A 26 5.47 11.43 -6.69
N SER A 27 5.14 10.25 -6.17
CA SER A 27 3.80 9.66 -6.20
C SER A 27 2.91 10.07 -5.02
N GLY A 28 3.36 11.01 -4.19
CA GLY A 28 2.56 11.52 -3.08
C GLY A 28 3.28 12.54 -2.22
N VAL A 29 2.50 13.30 -1.48
CA VAL A 29 2.93 14.34 -0.53
C VAL A 29 2.25 14.14 0.81
N VAL A 30 2.91 14.58 1.89
CA VAL A 30 2.30 14.63 3.23
C VAL A 30 1.47 15.88 3.37
N VAL A 31 0.31 15.73 3.96
CA VAL A 31 -0.58 16.86 4.27
C VAL A 31 -0.41 17.23 5.73
N PHE A 32 -0.04 18.48 5.97
CA PHE A 32 0.10 19.05 7.30
C PHE A 32 -1.02 20.04 7.60
N GLN A 33 -1.48 20.00 8.82
CA GLN A 33 -2.30 21.05 9.40
C GLN A 33 -1.53 21.57 10.60
N GLU A 34 -1.15 22.85 10.55
CA GLU A 34 -0.17 23.39 11.49
C GLU A 34 1.11 22.54 11.44
N ASP A 35 1.60 22.04 12.56
CA ASP A 35 2.80 21.21 12.66
C ASP A 35 2.51 19.70 12.68
N LYS A 36 1.25 19.29 12.48
CA LYS A 36 0.83 17.89 12.54
C LYS A 36 0.60 17.30 11.16
N ALA A 37 1.23 16.17 10.90
CA ALA A 37 0.94 15.37 9.70
C ALA A 37 -0.42 14.68 9.88
N ILE A 38 -1.44 15.11 9.11
CA ILE A 38 -2.83 14.64 9.24
C ILE A 38 -3.19 13.57 8.21
N GLY A 39 -2.45 13.49 7.12
CA GLY A 39 -2.74 12.55 6.04
C GLY A 39 -1.73 12.65 4.91
N MET A 40 -2.08 12.06 3.80
CA MET A 40 -1.30 12.09 2.58
C MET A 40 -2.20 12.23 1.36
N LEU A 41 -1.69 12.91 0.33
CA LEU A 41 -2.26 12.87 -1.01
C LEU A 41 -1.34 12.01 -1.89
N THR A 42 -1.91 11.04 -2.58
CA THR A 42 -1.18 10.14 -3.47
C THR A 42 -1.87 10.07 -4.83
N ASP A 43 -1.12 9.66 -5.86
CA ASP A 43 -1.64 9.37 -7.20
C ASP A 43 -2.86 8.41 -7.15
N ARG A 44 -2.75 7.33 -6.38
CA ARG A 44 -3.85 6.39 -6.18
C ARG A 44 -5.01 7.01 -5.41
N GLY A 45 -4.74 7.84 -4.39
CA GLY A 45 -5.75 8.59 -3.64
C GLY A 45 -6.50 9.57 -4.54
N LEU A 46 -5.79 10.26 -5.43
CA LEU A 46 -6.41 11.16 -6.40
C LEU A 46 -7.39 10.42 -7.32
N LEU A 47 -7.01 9.27 -7.83
CA LEU A 47 -7.90 8.46 -8.69
C LEU A 47 -9.13 7.94 -7.93
N ARG A 48 -8.97 7.55 -6.66
CA ARG A 48 -10.04 6.97 -5.86
C ARG A 48 -10.97 8.02 -5.26
N ASP A 49 -10.41 9.09 -4.70
CA ASP A 49 -11.13 10.01 -3.80
C ASP A 49 -11.44 11.36 -4.48
N PHE A 50 -10.56 11.85 -5.40
CA PHE A 50 -10.75 13.12 -6.08
C PHE A 50 -11.45 12.96 -7.44
N ALA A 51 -11.03 12.04 -8.30
CA ALA A 51 -11.57 11.92 -9.65
C ALA A 51 -13.10 11.72 -9.69
N PRO A 52 -13.73 10.94 -8.78
CA PRO A 52 -15.18 10.78 -8.75
C PRO A 52 -15.96 12.03 -8.37
N LEU A 53 -15.31 13.04 -7.78
CA LEU A 53 -15.99 14.29 -7.40
C LEU A 53 -16.40 15.12 -8.61
N ASN A 54 -15.77 14.89 -9.77
CA ASN A 54 -16.01 15.65 -11.01
C ASN A 54 -15.90 17.17 -10.82
N LYS A 55 -14.95 17.60 -9.98
CA LYS A 55 -14.66 19.00 -9.65
C LYS A 55 -13.32 19.44 -10.24
N ARG A 56 -13.13 20.73 -10.36
CA ARG A 56 -11.84 21.29 -10.76
C ARG A 56 -10.83 21.16 -9.64
N PRO A 57 -9.55 20.84 -9.94
CA PRO A 57 -8.54 20.61 -8.90
C PRO A 57 -8.12 21.89 -8.15
N ASP A 58 -8.42 23.08 -8.69
CA ASP A 58 -8.22 24.38 -8.04
C ASP A 58 -9.35 24.76 -7.05
N GLU A 59 -10.48 24.05 -7.10
CA GLU A 59 -11.63 24.28 -6.23
C GLU A 59 -11.70 23.35 -5.01
N VAL A 60 -10.91 22.27 -5.00
CA VAL A 60 -10.93 21.26 -3.93
C VAL A 60 -9.66 21.37 -3.10
N LYS A 61 -9.83 21.40 -1.78
CA LYS A 61 -8.70 21.37 -0.83
C LYS A 61 -8.19 19.95 -0.65
N VAL A 62 -6.89 19.81 -0.42
CA VAL A 62 -6.29 18.50 -0.15
C VAL A 62 -6.86 17.84 1.12
N SER A 63 -7.33 18.63 2.08
CA SER A 63 -8.01 18.12 3.29
C SER A 63 -9.30 17.35 3.01
N GLU A 64 -9.95 17.58 1.87
CA GLU A 64 -11.21 16.92 1.48
C GLU A 64 -10.97 15.51 0.87
N VAL A 65 -9.76 15.27 0.35
CA VAL A 65 -9.44 14.08 -0.44
C VAL A 65 -8.17 13.35 0.04
N LEU A 66 -7.68 13.70 1.22
CA LEU A 66 -6.50 13.04 1.80
C LEU A 66 -6.82 11.60 2.24
N THR A 67 -5.84 10.74 2.09
CA THR A 67 -5.84 9.40 2.69
C THR A 67 -5.26 9.49 4.09
N PRO A 68 -5.89 8.90 5.12
CA PRO A 68 -5.34 8.85 6.47
C PRO A 68 -3.93 8.25 6.49
N LEU A 69 -3.07 8.76 7.36
CA LEU A 69 -1.74 8.21 7.59
C LEU A 69 -1.84 6.98 8.49
N LEU A 70 -1.37 5.85 8.00
CA LEU A 70 -0.96 4.77 8.92
C LEU A 70 0.32 5.23 9.62
N LYS A 71 0.32 5.09 10.94
CA LYS A 71 1.43 5.50 11.81
C LYS A 71 2.13 4.28 12.38
N ILE A 72 3.44 4.37 12.51
CA ILE A 72 4.24 3.44 13.28
C ILE A 72 5.29 4.21 14.07
N ASP A 73 5.63 3.71 15.23
CA ASP A 73 6.67 4.28 16.08
C ASP A 73 8.07 4.09 15.47
N ALA A 74 8.97 5.04 15.69
CA ALA A 74 10.34 4.98 15.19
C ALA A 74 11.12 3.77 15.74
N GLU A 75 10.80 3.33 16.94
CA GLU A 75 11.41 2.18 17.61
C GLU A 75 10.79 0.83 17.19
N ALA A 76 9.71 0.86 16.40
CA ALA A 76 9.05 -0.36 15.94
C ALA A 76 9.95 -1.18 15.01
N SER A 77 9.83 -2.48 15.10
CA SER A 77 10.61 -3.41 14.28
C SER A 77 10.20 -3.39 12.81
N THR A 78 11.14 -3.71 11.92
CA THR A 78 10.86 -3.91 10.48
C THR A 78 9.76 -4.94 10.23
N LYS A 79 9.66 -5.97 11.08
CA LYS A 79 8.62 -7.01 11.00
C LYS A 79 7.23 -6.43 11.32
N GLU A 80 7.14 -5.56 12.29
CA GLU A 80 5.90 -4.87 12.66
C GLU A 80 5.46 -3.89 11.56
N ALA A 81 6.40 -3.11 11.01
CA ALA A 81 6.15 -2.26 9.85
C ALA A 81 5.60 -3.06 8.65
N ALA A 82 6.19 -4.22 8.36
CA ALA A 82 5.74 -5.09 7.29
C ALA A 82 4.32 -5.62 7.53
N LYS A 83 4.00 -6.08 8.74
CA LYS A 83 2.65 -6.53 9.10
C LYS A 83 1.62 -5.42 8.95
N THR A 84 1.95 -4.20 9.38
CA THR A 84 1.07 -3.03 9.30
C THR A 84 0.77 -2.65 7.85
N ILE A 85 1.77 -2.66 6.97
CA ILE A 85 1.58 -2.38 5.54
C ILE A 85 0.68 -3.43 4.89
N VAL A 86 1.02 -4.72 5.05
CA VAL A 86 0.30 -5.83 4.41
C VAL A 86 -1.13 -5.93 4.92
N GLY A 87 -1.32 -5.84 6.24
CA GLY A 87 -2.65 -5.97 6.86
C GLY A 87 -3.65 -4.87 6.48
N ASN A 88 -3.18 -3.71 6.02
CA ASN A 88 -4.04 -2.57 5.68
C ASN A 88 -4.08 -2.26 4.17
N ALA A 89 -3.46 -3.08 3.32
CA ALA A 89 -3.38 -2.86 1.87
C ALA A 89 -2.81 -1.49 1.46
N PHE A 90 -1.97 -0.89 2.32
CA PHE A 90 -1.24 0.33 2.03
C PHE A 90 0.13 -0.01 1.44
N THR A 91 0.72 0.94 0.72
CA THR A 91 2.06 0.77 0.13
C THR A 91 3.14 1.48 0.94
N ARG A 92 2.75 2.29 1.94
CA ARG A 92 3.63 3.09 2.78
C ARG A 92 2.99 3.40 4.14
N ILE A 93 3.82 3.62 5.16
CA ILE A 93 3.42 4.05 6.49
C ILE A 93 4.30 5.20 6.95
N GLY A 94 3.75 6.09 7.75
CA GLY A 94 4.48 7.18 8.38
C GLY A 94 5.20 6.70 9.63
N VAL A 95 6.47 7.05 9.77
CA VAL A 95 7.27 6.79 10.97
C VAL A 95 7.23 8.04 11.86
N PHE A 96 6.92 7.84 13.12
CA PHE A 96 6.78 8.91 14.10
C PHE A 96 7.65 8.66 15.32
N ASP A 97 8.13 9.75 15.92
CA ASP A 97 8.67 9.81 17.27
C ASP A 97 7.69 10.67 18.08
N GLY A 98 6.85 10.02 18.87
CA GLY A 98 5.67 10.66 19.44
C GLY A 98 4.76 11.27 18.36
N ASP A 99 4.55 12.59 18.42
CA ASP A 99 3.77 13.33 17.42
C ASP A 99 4.60 13.82 16.23
N LYS A 100 5.93 13.71 16.30
CA LYS A 100 6.84 14.19 15.27
C LYS A 100 6.95 13.20 14.11
N PHE A 101 6.55 13.64 12.92
CA PHE A 101 6.71 12.86 11.71
C PHE A 101 8.17 12.85 11.25
N LEU A 102 8.78 11.66 11.14
CA LEU A 102 10.18 11.47 10.77
C LEU A 102 10.38 11.11 9.29
N GLY A 103 9.38 10.48 8.68
CA GLY A 103 9.48 10.03 7.29
C GLY A 103 8.58 8.86 6.97
N TRP A 104 8.87 8.18 5.84
CA TRP A 104 8.10 7.03 5.40
C TRP A 104 8.93 5.76 5.37
N VAL A 105 8.24 4.66 5.58
CA VAL A 105 8.66 3.33 5.16
C VAL A 105 7.70 2.82 4.09
N THR A 106 8.25 2.38 2.97
CA THR A 106 7.49 1.79 1.86
C THR A 106 7.71 0.29 1.79
N ILE A 107 6.82 -0.42 1.08
CA ILE A 107 7.00 -1.85 0.82
C ILE A 107 8.35 -2.14 0.12
N THR A 108 8.81 -1.22 -0.72
CA THR A 108 10.11 -1.33 -1.41
C THR A 108 11.30 -1.18 -0.44
N ASP A 109 11.19 -0.29 0.55
CA ASP A 109 12.22 -0.15 1.59
C ASP A 109 12.32 -1.44 2.42
N LEU A 110 11.17 -2.00 2.80
CA LEU A 110 11.10 -3.26 3.54
C LEU A 110 11.66 -4.43 2.73
N ALA A 111 11.31 -4.53 1.46
CA ALA A 111 11.84 -5.57 0.57
C ALA A 111 13.35 -5.46 0.40
N ARG A 112 13.90 -4.23 0.26
CA ARG A 112 15.34 -4.00 0.18
C ARG A 112 16.07 -4.40 1.45
N GLU A 113 15.52 -4.09 2.61
CA GLU A 113 16.10 -4.48 3.90
C GLU A 113 15.98 -5.98 4.12
N ALA A 114 14.85 -6.58 3.72
CA ALA A 114 14.64 -8.01 3.76
C ALA A 114 15.66 -8.79 2.91
N SER A 115 15.98 -8.29 1.71
CA SER A 115 16.98 -8.90 0.82
C SER A 115 18.37 -8.94 1.44
N LYS A 116 18.71 -7.96 2.30
CA LYS A 116 19.99 -7.94 3.02
C LYS A 116 20.08 -8.97 4.15
N LYS A 117 18.96 -9.42 4.69
CA LYS A 117 18.88 -10.25 5.90
C LYS A 117 18.30 -11.67 5.69
N ASN A 118 18.15 -12.15 4.47
CA ASN A 118 17.38 -13.38 4.15
C ASN A 118 15.95 -13.39 4.74
N LEU A 119 15.40 -12.20 4.99
CA LEU A 119 14.08 -12.02 5.58
C LEU A 119 12.95 -12.31 4.56
N VAL A 120 13.29 -12.34 3.27
CA VAL A 120 12.34 -12.65 2.17
C VAL A 120 11.69 -14.02 2.42
N ASP A 121 12.48 -15.01 2.85
CA ASP A 121 11.98 -16.36 3.16
C ASP A 121 10.98 -16.38 4.32
N ALA A 122 11.17 -15.50 5.31
CA ALA A 122 10.28 -15.44 6.47
C ALA A 122 8.96 -14.69 6.17
N LEU A 123 8.97 -13.72 5.26
CA LEU A 123 7.78 -12.97 4.85
C LEU A 123 6.95 -13.74 3.82
N LEU A 124 7.61 -14.47 2.91
CA LEU A 124 6.92 -15.26 1.87
C LEU A 124 6.33 -16.57 2.43
N ARG A 125 6.89 -17.12 3.49
CA ARG A 125 6.35 -18.36 4.12
C ARG A 125 5.07 -18.15 4.94
N HIS A 126 4.67 -16.91 5.24
CA HIS A 126 3.52 -16.65 6.11
C HIS A 126 2.29 -16.02 5.44
N ASN A 127 2.38 -15.59 4.20
CA ASN A 127 1.22 -15.08 3.45
C ASN A 127 1.48 -15.21 1.95
N GLU A 128 1.47 -16.40 1.42
CA GLU A 128 0.88 -16.52 0.10
C GLU A 128 -0.62 -16.30 0.32
N PRO A 129 -1.23 -15.19 -0.17
CA PRO A 129 -2.64 -15.23 -0.38
C PRO A 129 -2.83 -16.43 -1.32
N GLU A 130 -3.54 -17.45 -0.88
CA GLU A 130 -4.02 -18.47 -1.80
C GLU A 130 -4.70 -17.68 -2.90
N LEU A 131 -4.06 -17.60 -4.05
CA LEU A 131 -4.66 -17.04 -5.25
C LEU A 131 -5.87 -17.94 -5.50
N VAL A 132 -7.02 -17.50 -5.01
CA VAL A 132 -8.29 -18.19 -5.22
C VAL A 132 -8.64 -17.98 -6.68
N VAL A 133 -8.16 -18.89 -7.52
CA VAL A 133 -8.50 -18.92 -8.93
C VAL A 133 -9.92 -19.44 -9.03
N VAL A 134 -10.84 -18.58 -9.40
CA VAL A 134 -12.26 -18.95 -9.58
C VAL A 134 -12.37 -19.95 -10.73
N CYS A 135 -13.08 -21.04 -10.52
CA CYS A 135 -13.30 -22.07 -11.54
C CYS A 135 -13.98 -21.49 -12.79
N PRO A 136 -13.40 -21.62 -13.99
CA PRO A 136 -13.97 -21.08 -15.21
C PRO A 136 -15.29 -21.79 -15.63
N ASN A 137 -15.48 -23.03 -15.18
CA ASN A 137 -16.67 -23.82 -15.51
C ASN A 137 -17.89 -23.43 -14.66
N CYS A 138 -17.80 -23.52 -13.34
CA CYS A 138 -18.96 -23.25 -12.47
C CYS A 138 -19.01 -21.80 -11.94
N ARG A 139 -17.92 -21.04 -11.99
CA ARG A 139 -17.75 -19.67 -11.48
C ARG A 139 -18.10 -19.49 -9.98
N LYS A 140 -18.27 -20.58 -9.24
CA LYS A 140 -18.63 -20.60 -7.81
C LYS A 140 -17.54 -21.23 -6.95
N GLY A 141 -16.83 -22.23 -7.46
CA GLY A 141 -15.76 -22.93 -6.75
C GLY A 141 -14.39 -22.32 -6.99
N ALA A 142 -13.48 -22.58 -6.07
CA ALA A 142 -12.08 -22.23 -6.21
C ALA A 142 -11.31 -23.40 -6.84
N LEU A 143 -10.35 -23.12 -7.71
CA LEU A 143 -9.39 -24.10 -8.20
C LEU A 143 -8.32 -24.37 -7.15
N ARG A 144 -8.08 -25.62 -6.84
CA ARG A 144 -7.00 -26.06 -5.94
C ARG A 144 -5.90 -26.74 -6.73
N LYS A 145 -4.66 -26.44 -6.40
CA LYS A 145 -3.47 -27.09 -6.97
C LYS A 145 -3.34 -28.49 -6.38
N ILE A 146 -3.24 -29.51 -7.22
CA ILE A 146 -2.83 -30.85 -6.82
C ILE A 146 -1.37 -31.01 -7.19
N MET A 147 -0.54 -31.27 -6.21
CA MET A 147 0.92 -31.38 -6.36
C MET A 147 1.41 -32.80 -6.07
N ASN A 148 2.53 -33.17 -6.69
CA ASN A 148 3.25 -34.42 -6.34
C ASN A 148 4.14 -34.20 -5.10
N ASN A 149 4.78 -35.26 -4.64
CA ASN A 149 5.69 -35.23 -3.48
C ASN A 149 6.95 -34.36 -3.69
N GLU A 150 7.24 -33.96 -4.93
CA GLU A 150 8.36 -33.10 -5.31
C GLU A 150 7.94 -31.61 -5.43
N GLY A 151 6.66 -31.27 -5.14
CA GLY A 151 6.15 -29.91 -5.19
C GLY A 151 5.79 -29.42 -6.62
N GLN A 152 5.73 -30.32 -7.60
CA GLN A 152 5.30 -29.95 -8.97
C GLN A 152 3.78 -30.01 -9.06
N ILE A 153 3.18 -29.02 -9.74
CA ILE A 153 1.74 -28.97 -9.96
C ILE A 153 1.37 -30.03 -10.99
N LEU A 154 0.54 -30.99 -10.60
CA LEU A 154 0.03 -32.05 -11.47
C LEU A 154 -1.21 -31.58 -12.21
N ARG A 155 -2.13 -30.93 -11.51
CA ARG A 155 -3.40 -30.46 -12.07
C ARG A 155 -4.09 -29.48 -11.14
N TRP A 156 -5.16 -28.89 -11.63
CA TRP A 156 -6.05 -28.06 -10.82
C TRP A 156 -7.43 -28.71 -10.76
N GLU A 157 -8.02 -28.74 -9.58
CA GLU A 157 -9.34 -29.29 -9.34
C GLU A 157 -10.27 -28.24 -8.73
N CYS A 158 -11.52 -28.21 -9.16
CA CYS A 158 -12.53 -27.32 -8.60
C CYS A 158 -13.06 -27.88 -7.27
N SER A 159 -13.25 -27.00 -6.29
CA SER A 159 -13.84 -27.35 -4.99
C SER A 159 -15.35 -27.61 -5.03
N GLN A 160 -16.04 -27.29 -6.14
CA GLN A 160 -17.51 -27.34 -6.23
C GLN A 160 -18.09 -28.05 -7.46
N CYS A 161 -17.27 -28.38 -8.44
CA CYS A 161 -17.68 -29.18 -9.60
C CYS A 161 -16.53 -30.07 -10.06
N ASP A 162 -16.78 -31.00 -10.97
CA ASP A 162 -15.82 -31.99 -11.46
C ASP A 162 -14.83 -31.43 -12.51
N PHE A 163 -14.64 -30.10 -12.54
CA PHE A 163 -13.69 -29.48 -13.45
C PHE A 163 -12.25 -29.76 -13.01
N VAL A 164 -11.49 -30.32 -13.93
CA VAL A 164 -10.04 -30.66 -13.78
C VAL A 164 -9.30 -30.12 -15.01
N THR A 165 -8.08 -29.51 -14.81
CA THR A 165 -7.20 -29.06 -15.88
C THR A 165 -5.72 -29.25 -15.52
#